data_f46e84f45845028bcbc8fbea504a47f8
#
_entry.id   f46e84f45845028bcbc8fbea504a47f8
#
_cell.length_a   1.000
_cell.length_b   1.000
_cell.length_c   1.000
_cell.angle_alpha   90.00
_cell.angle_beta   90.00
_cell.angle_gamma   90.00
#
_symmetry.space_group_name_H-M   'P 1'
#
loop_
_entity.id
_entity.type
_entity.pdbx_description
1 polymer ?
#
loop_
_entity_poly.entity_id
_entity_poly.type
_entity_poly.pdbx_seq_one_letter_code
_entity_poly.pdbx_strand_id
1 'polypeptide(L)'
;MGTSSYIYAIGKRTLAAIVCALTLLGCDSVIYDGEGDCSVNYRVKFRYDMNLKFADAFAREVESVTLYLLDGGGRVVWQRTESGEALGKEGYAMEVDVAPGTYDLLAWCGSTDKGSFRIPESASRKELTCTLMRESGTDGTGHIREDHDRLYHGYLPNQTFGDTEGIYTYVVPLVKNTNNVRVVLQQTSGERLDKKRFSFRIPAENGRMDWDNQLLPDEPVTYHAWHKQSATAGTALPDLPDAVTSVNAVIAELTTARLMVRDKSATVRSETGTNPPQLQPEELPEERKMRLTVRDNDTGKTVLSIPLVDYALLVKGEYRRDMDEQEFLDRMDEYNIVCVLGEGMRWVSMSINIHSWKMVWQNTGI
;
A
#
# COMPACT_ATOMS: atom_id res chain seq x y z
N MET A 1 -66.07 74.43 -27.27
CA MET A 1 -66.04 72.99 -26.88
C MET A 1 -65.17 72.19 -27.87
N GLY A 2 -63.84 72.35 -27.87
CA GLY A 2 -63.02 71.68 -28.87
C GLY A 2 -61.58 71.40 -28.46
N THR A 3 -61.09 71.92 -27.34
CA THR A 3 -59.66 71.80 -26.93
C THR A 3 -59.38 70.63 -25.98
N SER A 4 -60.37 70.16 -25.23
CA SER A 4 -60.15 69.06 -24.25
C SER A 4 -59.99 67.65 -24.89
N SER A 5 -60.66 67.42 -26.04
CA SER A 5 -60.61 66.14 -26.77
C SER A 5 -59.28 65.94 -27.52
N TYR A 6 -58.60 66.98 -27.91
CA TYR A 6 -57.34 66.92 -28.64
C TYR A 6 -56.16 66.58 -27.71
N ILE A 7 -56.15 67.12 -26.49
CA ILE A 7 -55.14 66.86 -25.48
C ILE A 7 -55.22 65.39 -25.00
N TYR A 8 -56.43 64.84 -24.88
CA TYR A 8 -56.66 63.47 -24.48
C TYR A 8 -56.19 62.43 -25.53
N ALA A 9 -56.35 62.78 -26.81
CA ALA A 9 -55.92 61.95 -27.93
C ALA A 9 -54.39 61.96 -28.13
N ILE A 10 -53.73 63.07 -27.85
CA ILE A 10 -52.24 63.18 -27.88
C ILE A 10 -51.65 62.46 -26.72
N GLY A 11 -52.19 62.58 -25.50
CA GLY A 11 -51.72 61.86 -24.31
C GLY A 11 -51.78 60.33 -24.44
N LYS A 12 -52.86 59.80 -25.10
CA LYS A 12 -52.92 58.30 -25.33
C LYS A 12 -51.93 57.84 -26.41
N ARG A 13 -51.63 58.63 -27.41
CA ARG A 13 -50.70 58.30 -28.48
C ARG A 13 -49.26 58.38 -27.98
N THR A 14 -48.92 59.34 -27.13
CA THR A 14 -47.59 59.40 -26.49
C THR A 14 -47.39 58.32 -25.43
N LEU A 15 -48.40 57.98 -24.63
CA LEU A 15 -48.33 56.90 -23.70
C LEU A 15 -48.17 55.54 -24.40
N ALA A 16 -48.89 55.31 -25.51
CA ALA A 16 -48.74 54.07 -26.29
C ALA A 16 -47.37 53.97 -26.96
N ALA A 17 -46.77 55.07 -27.41
CA ALA A 17 -45.44 55.11 -27.97
C ALA A 17 -44.36 54.86 -26.92
N ILE A 18 -44.51 55.35 -25.68
CA ILE A 18 -43.60 55.10 -24.56
C ILE A 18 -43.72 53.68 -24.11
N VAL A 19 -44.91 53.09 -24.05
CA VAL A 19 -45.06 51.66 -23.68
C VAL A 19 -44.45 50.73 -24.76
N CYS A 20 -44.60 51.01 -26.04
CA CYS A 20 -43.96 50.30 -27.13
C CYS A 20 -42.44 50.46 -27.12
N ALA A 21 -41.90 51.62 -26.75
CA ALA A 21 -40.48 51.87 -26.65
C ALA A 21 -39.86 51.11 -25.44
N LEU A 22 -40.59 50.97 -24.33
CA LEU A 22 -40.17 50.20 -23.15
C LEU A 22 -40.22 48.70 -23.37
N THR A 23 -41.08 48.20 -24.29
CA THR A 23 -41.10 46.76 -24.62
C THR A 23 -39.99 46.35 -25.61
N LEU A 24 -39.37 47.29 -26.30
CA LEU A 24 -38.26 47.06 -27.21
C LEU A 24 -36.89 47.12 -26.50
N LEU A 25 -36.84 47.61 -25.27
CA LEU A 25 -35.62 47.62 -24.44
C LEU A 25 -35.52 46.39 -23.54
N GLY A 26 -36.49 45.46 -23.58
CA GLY A 26 -36.54 44.27 -22.75
C GLY A 26 -36.03 42.99 -23.40
N CYS A 27 -35.40 43.05 -24.56
CA CYS A 27 -34.64 41.94 -25.15
C CYS A 27 -33.14 42.26 -25.15
N ASP A 28 -32.64 42.67 -24.01
CA ASP A 28 -31.23 42.38 -23.77
C ASP A 28 -31.16 40.86 -23.59
N SER A 29 -30.63 40.23 -24.62
CA SER A 29 -30.25 38.85 -24.60
C SER A 29 -29.66 38.54 -23.21
N VAL A 30 -30.23 37.60 -22.51
CA VAL A 30 -29.50 36.83 -21.54
C VAL A 30 -28.40 36.15 -22.36
N ILE A 31 -27.36 36.91 -22.66
CA ILE A 31 -26.07 36.34 -23.00
C ILE A 31 -25.72 35.60 -21.71
N TYR A 32 -25.90 34.29 -21.72
CA TYR A 32 -25.17 33.44 -20.84
C TYR A 32 -23.70 33.71 -21.20
N ASP A 33 -23.09 34.69 -20.54
CA ASP A 33 -21.63 34.83 -20.42
C ASP A 33 -21.11 33.66 -19.57
N GLY A 34 -21.19 32.51 -20.15
CA GLY A 34 -20.79 31.22 -19.69
C GLY A 34 -21.29 30.26 -20.75
N GLU A 35 -20.67 30.29 -21.94
CA GLU A 35 -20.51 29.03 -22.63
C GLU A 35 -19.88 28.14 -21.55
N GLY A 36 -20.69 27.19 -21.03
CA GLY A 36 -20.20 26.21 -20.08
C GLY A 36 -18.88 25.67 -20.62
N ASP A 37 -17.90 25.51 -19.78
CA ASP A 37 -16.62 24.95 -20.18
C ASP A 37 -16.92 23.63 -20.91
N CYS A 38 -17.00 23.67 -22.25
CA CYS A 38 -17.29 22.54 -23.12
C CYS A 38 -16.08 21.58 -23.18
N SER A 39 -15.14 21.70 -22.23
CA SER A 39 -13.99 20.83 -22.16
C SER A 39 -14.34 19.49 -21.57
N VAL A 40 -13.67 18.48 -22.05
CA VAL A 40 -13.62 17.15 -21.44
C VAL A 40 -12.46 17.13 -20.48
N ASN A 41 -12.74 16.90 -19.20
CA ASN A 41 -11.73 16.88 -18.15
C ASN A 41 -11.64 15.49 -17.53
N TYR A 42 -10.44 14.94 -17.46
CA TYR A 42 -10.19 13.65 -16.83
C TYR A 42 -9.43 13.82 -15.53
N ARG A 43 -9.92 13.15 -14.48
CA ARG A 43 -9.33 13.18 -13.15
C ARG A 43 -9.15 11.78 -12.59
N VAL A 44 -8.00 11.53 -11.99
CA VAL A 44 -7.72 10.26 -11.35
C VAL A 44 -7.51 10.50 -9.85
N LYS A 45 -8.31 9.81 -9.04
CA LYS A 45 -8.17 9.73 -7.59
C LYS A 45 -7.52 8.42 -7.21
N PHE A 46 -6.89 8.41 -6.06
CA PHE A 46 -6.27 7.21 -5.49
C PHE A 46 -6.94 6.91 -4.17
N ARG A 47 -7.12 5.63 -3.87
CA ARG A 47 -7.75 5.20 -2.63
C ARG A 47 -6.98 4.04 -2.01
N TYR A 48 -6.53 4.22 -0.77
CA TYR A 48 -5.91 3.18 0.02
C TYR A 48 -6.81 2.79 1.19
N ASP A 49 -7.83 1.97 0.94
CA ASP A 49 -8.70 1.32 1.91
C ASP A 49 -8.44 -0.19 2.04
N MET A 50 -7.44 -0.71 1.32
CA MET A 50 -6.90 -2.05 1.48
C MET A 50 -6.02 -2.12 2.73
N ASN A 51 -6.64 -1.92 3.90
CA ASN A 51 -6.05 -2.00 5.23
C ASN A 51 -7.09 -2.60 6.20
N LEU A 52 -6.67 -3.02 7.39
CA LEU A 52 -7.56 -3.66 8.37
C LEU A 52 -8.62 -2.72 8.97
N LYS A 53 -8.48 -1.41 8.80
CA LYS A 53 -9.47 -0.41 9.24
C LYS A 53 -10.57 -0.20 8.20
N PHE A 54 -10.40 -0.69 6.97
CA PHE A 54 -11.31 -0.47 5.84
C PHE A 54 -11.61 1.01 5.59
N ALA A 55 -10.64 1.86 5.86
CA ALA A 55 -10.75 3.31 5.74
C ALA A 55 -9.65 3.85 4.82
N ASP A 56 -10.02 4.80 3.97
CA ASP A 56 -9.05 5.43 3.06
C ASP A 56 -7.97 6.19 3.86
N ALA A 57 -6.74 5.75 3.69
CA ALA A 57 -5.57 6.35 4.32
C ALA A 57 -4.63 7.04 3.30
N PHE A 58 -5.03 7.15 2.03
CA PHE A 58 -4.20 7.71 0.96
C PHE A 58 -3.56 9.05 1.36
N ALA A 59 -4.37 10.02 1.75
CA ALA A 59 -3.91 11.38 2.08
C ALA A 59 -2.91 11.46 3.26
N ARG A 60 -2.79 10.38 4.06
CA ARG A 60 -1.93 10.32 5.24
C ARG A 60 -0.68 9.50 5.05
N GLU A 61 -0.71 8.52 4.14
CA GLU A 61 0.35 7.52 4.03
C GLU A 61 1.11 7.61 2.70
N VAL A 62 0.54 8.25 1.66
CA VAL A 62 1.14 8.31 0.33
C VAL A 62 1.74 9.68 0.09
N GLU A 63 3.05 9.74 -0.12
CA GLU A 63 3.83 10.97 -0.28
C GLU A 63 4.19 11.25 -1.75
N SER A 64 4.12 10.23 -2.60
CA SER A 64 4.42 10.33 -4.03
C SER A 64 3.55 9.38 -4.83
N VAL A 65 3.09 9.79 -6.00
CA VAL A 65 2.33 9.00 -6.96
C VAL A 65 2.90 9.18 -8.34
N THR A 66 3.27 8.07 -9.00
CA THR A 66 3.51 8.04 -10.44
C THR A 66 2.38 7.26 -11.09
N LEU A 67 1.59 7.94 -11.91
CA LEU A 67 0.50 7.35 -12.68
C LEU A 67 0.95 7.17 -14.14
N TYR A 68 0.67 6.01 -14.69
CA TYR A 68 0.86 5.65 -16.09
C TYR A 68 -0.50 5.33 -16.72
N LEU A 69 -0.76 5.85 -17.90
CA LEU A 69 -1.85 5.42 -18.76
C LEU A 69 -1.28 4.57 -19.89
N LEU A 70 -1.87 3.41 -20.07
CA LEU A 70 -1.42 2.39 -21.02
C LEU A 70 -2.50 2.16 -22.07
N ASP A 71 -2.11 2.11 -23.35
CA ASP A 71 -3.04 1.73 -24.42
C ASP A 71 -3.35 0.22 -24.41
N GLY A 72 -4.29 -0.22 -25.23
CA GLY A 72 -4.67 -1.63 -25.35
C GLY A 72 -3.51 -2.58 -25.76
N GLY A 73 -2.40 -2.04 -26.24
CA GLY A 73 -1.15 -2.79 -26.52
C GLY A 73 -0.20 -2.81 -25.33
N GLY A 74 -0.51 -2.13 -24.25
CA GLY A 74 0.35 -2.01 -23.07
C GLY A 74 1.50 -1.02 -23.25
N ARG A 75 1.39 -0.05 -24.17
CA ARG A 75 2.36 1.05 -24.30
C ARG A 75 1.95 2.18 -23.38
N VAL A 76 2.92 2.81 -22.74
CA VAL A 76 2.72 4.04 -21.96
C VAL A 76 2.46 5.19 -22.94
N VAL A 77 1.27 5.75 -22.88
CA VAL A 77 0.84 6.89 -23.69
C VAL A 77 0.88 8.21 -22.91
N TRP A 78 0.83 8.12 -21.60
CA TRP A 78 0.94 9.25 -20.70
C TRP A 78 1.48 8.82 -19.34
N GLN A 79 2.27 9.68 -18.71
CA GLN A 79 2.72 9.47 -17.33
C GLN A 79 2.91 10.81 -16.62
N ARG A 80 2.69 10.79 -15.30
CA ARG A 80 2.92 11.95 -14.43
C ARG A 80 3.27 11.49 -13.02
N THR A 81 4.22 12.21 -12.41
CA THR A 81 4.55 12.05 -10.99
C THR A 81 4.15 13.31 -10.24
N GLU A 82 3.44 13.15 -9.14
CA GLU A 82 3.14 14.21 -8.18
C GLU A 82 3.58 13.76 -6.78
N SER A 83 4.05 14.70 -5.97
CA SER A 83 4.56 14.42 -4.62
C SER A 83 4.34 15.59 -3.68
N GLY A 84 4.46 15.32 -2.38
CA GLY A 84 4.41 16.30 -1.31
C GLY A 84 3.00 16.65 -0.84
N GLU A 85 2.85 17.82 -0.21
CA GLU A 85 1.65 18.24 0.51
C GLU A 85 0.37 18.28 -0.33
N ALA A 86 0.50 18.37 -1.65
CA ALA A 86 -0.66 18.40 -2.54
C ALA A 86 -1.51 17.13 -2.44
N LEU A 87 -0.87 15.95 -2.22
CA LEU A 87 -1.56 14.66 -2.11
C LEU A 87 -2.40 14.56 -0.84
N GLY A 88 -2.01 15.26 0.23
CA GLY A 88 -2.73 15.29 1.51
C GLY A 88 -3.97 16.19 1.52
N LYS A 89 -4.24 16.96 0.46
CA LYS A 89 -5.39 17.87 0.39
C LYS A 89 -6.70 17.09 0.19
N GLU A 90 -7.73 17.54 0.88
CA GLU A 90 -9.08 17.01 0.67
C GLU A 90 -9.51 17.17 -0.78
N GLY A 91 -10.01 16.08 -1.37
CA GLY A 91 -10.47 16.10 -2.76
C GLY A 91 -9.36 16.01 -3.81
N TYR A 92 -8.11 15.75 -3.41
CA TYR A 92 -7.01 15.57 -4.36
C TYR A 92 -7.39 14.63 -5.51
N ALA A 93 -7.06 15.07 -6.71
CA ALA A 93 -7.17 14.30 -7.94
C ALA A 93 -6.10 14.78 -8.91
N MET A 94 -5.42 13.85 -9.56
CA MET A 94 -4.46 14.13 -10.61
C MET A 94 -5.20 14.41 -11.92
N GLU A 95 -4.95 15.54 -12.53
CA GLU A 95 -5.50 15.85 -13.86
C GLU A 95 -4.71 15.15 -14.95
N VAL A 96 -5.44 14.56 -15.89
CA VAL A 96 -4.88 13.76 -16.99
C VAL A 96 -5.27 14.40 -18.31
N ASP A 97 -4.28 14.63 -19.18
CA ASP A 97 -4.47 15.19 -20.50
C ASP A 97 -4.11 14.12 -21.56
N VAL A 98 -5.15 13.47 -22.08
CA VAL A 98 -5.05 12.42 -23.12
C VAL A 98 -6.25 12.53 -24.06
N ALA A 99 -6.13 11.98 -25.26
CA ALA A 99 -7.27 11.84 -26.18
C ALA A 99 -8.34 10.88 -25.61
N PRO A 100 -9.61 11.03 -25.99
CA PRO A 100 -10.63 10.04 -25.69
C PRO A 100 -10.23 8.65 -26.16
N GLY A 101 -10.49 7.61 -25.35
CA GLY A 101 -10.08 6.27 -25.66
C GLY A 101 -10.25 5.30 -24.48
N THR A 102 -9.71 4.11 -24.60
CA THR A 102 -9.70 3.13 -23.50
C THR A 102 -8.26 2.90 -23.04
N TYR A 103 -8.05 3.05 -21.73
CA TYR A 103 -6.72 2.98 -21.12
C TYR A 103 -6.73 2.08 -19.88
N ASP A 104 -5.61 1.44 -19.63
CA ASP A 104 -5.31 0.86 -18.33
C ASP A 104 -4.57 1.92 -17.49
N LEU A 105 -4.95 2.06 -16.22
CA LEU A 105 -4.29 2.93 -15.28
C LEU A 105 -3.40 2.10 -14.35
N LEU A 106 -2.11 2.40 -14.33
CA LEU A 106 -1.13 1.77 -13.43
C LEU A 106 -0.53 2.85 -12.53
N ALA A 107 -0.51 2.64 -11.23
CA ALA A 107 0.09 3.55 -10.29
C ALA A 107 1.14 2.84 -9.42
N TRP A 108 2.32 3.47 -9.32
CA TRP A 108 3.30 3.18 -8.28
C TRP A 108 3.37 4.38 -7.35
N CYS A 109 3.18 4.15 -6.06
CA CYS A 109 3.05 5.20 -5.07
C CYS A 109 3.91 4.90 -3.84
N GLY A 110 4.18 5.91 -3.02
CA GLY A 110 4.85 5.73 -1.75
C GLY A 110 5.70 6.92 -1.33
N SER A 111 6.72 6.64 -0.53
CA SER A 111 7.81 7.56 -0.23
C SER A 111 8.97 7.29 -1.20
N THR A 112 9.72 8.32 -1.54
CA THR A 112 10.89 8.22 -2.43
C THR A 112 12.17 8.70 -1.75
N ASP A 113 12.11 9.01 -0.47
CA ASP A 113 13.20 9.69 0.25
C ASP A 113 14.47 8.86 0.36
N LYS A 114 14.33 7.53 0.50
CA LYS A 114 15.45 6.61 0.67
C LYS A 114 15.90 5.95 -0.63
N GLY A 115 15.10 6.07 -1.70
CA GLY A 115 15.37 5.41 -2.97
C GLY A 115 15.36 3.88 -2.88
N SER A 116 14.56 3.34 -1.98
CA SER A 116 14.53 1.91 -1.66
C SER A 116 13.99 1.06 -2.80
N PHE A 117 13.18 1.63 -3.68
CA PHE A 117 12.58 0.96 -4.81
C PHE A 117 12.93 1.65 -6.12
N ARG A 118 13.17 0.86 -7.14
CA ARG A 118 13.48 1.34 -8.48
C ARG A 118 12.45 0.83 -9.47
N ILE A 119 11.84 1.76 -10.20
CA ILE A 119 10.97 1.50 -11.33
C ILE A 119 11.67 2.12 -12.55
N PRO A 120 12.02 1.35 -13.59
CA PRO A 120 12.67 1.89 -14.76
C PRO A 120 11.72 2.79 -15.54
N GLU A 121 12.26 3.84 -16.14
CA GLU A 121 11.54 4.58 -17.18
C GLU A 121 11.35 3.67 -18.39
N SER A 122 10.12 3.47 -18.81
CA SER A 122 9.83 2.62 -19.96
C SER A 122 8.56 3.05 -20.67
N ALA A 123 8.55 2.78 -21.96
CA ALA A 123 7.37 2.94 -22.80
C ALA A 123 6.48 1.68 -22.82
N SER A 124 6.85 0.61 -22.13
CA SER A 124 6.15 -0.67 -22.15
C SER A 124 5.74 -1.14 -20.76
N ARG A 125 4.47 -1.54 -20.61
CA ARG A 125 3.93 -2.13 -19.39
C ARG A 125 4.79 -3.26 -18.81
N LYS A 126 5.31 -4.13 -19.67
CA LYS A 126 6.11 -5.30 -19.24
C LYS A 126 7.43 -4.92 -18.55
N GLU A 127 7.92 -3.73 -18.80
CA GLU A 127 9.16 -3.23 -18.24
C GLU A 127 8.93 -2.35 -17.00
N LEU A 128 7.67 -1.95 -16.73
CA LEU A 128 7.31 -1.19 -15.53
C LEU A 128 7.30 -2.10 -14.28
N THR A 129 8.47 -2.70 -14.01
CA THR A 129 8.70 -3.58 -12.86
C THR A 129 9.29 -2.78 -11.71
N CYS A 130 8.89 -3.11 -10.49
CA CYS A 130 9.44 -2.51 -9.27
C CYS A 130 10.49 -3.43 -8.67
N THR A 131 11.70 -2.93 -8.46
CA THR A 131 12.81 -3.69 -7.87
C THR A 131 13.25 -3.06 -6.57
N LEU A 132 13.32 -3.86 -5.49
CA LEU A 132 13.85 -3.47 -4.20
C LEU A 132 15.38 -3.37 -4.29
N MET A 133 15.91 -2.20 -3.95
CA MET A 133 17.35 -1.93 -3.89
C MET A 133 17.98 -2.66 -2.69
N ARG A 134 19.16 -3.21 -2.88
CA ARG A 134 19.83 -4.09 -1.91
C ARG A 134 21.34 -4.02 -2.05
N GLU A 135 22.03 -4.34 -0.95
CA GLU A 135 23.48 -4.55 -0.97
C GLU A 135 23.76 -5.97 -1.51
N SER A 136 24.69 -6.10 -2.45
CA SER A 136 25.09 -7.41 -2.96
C SER A 136 25.98 -8.12 -1.96
N GLY A 137 25.59 -9.32 -1.55
CA GLY A 137 26.44 -10.21 -0.76
C GLY A 137 27.42 -11.00 -1.64
N THR A 138 28.47 -11.50 -1.01
CA THR A 138 29.47 -12.35 -1.70
C THR A 138 28.94 -13.76 -1.98
N ASP A 139 27.83 -14.13 -1.40
CA ASP A 139 27.13 -15.41 -1.53
C ASP A 139 26.01 -15.40 -2.59
N GLY A 140 25.89 -14.31 -3.37
CA GLY A 140 24.83 -14.13 -4.36
C GLY A 140 23.47 -13.76 -3.74
N THR A 141 23.43 -13.47 -2.43
CA THR A 141 22.22 -13.00 -1.73
C THR A 141 22.23 -11.50 -1.60
N GLY A 142 21.13 -10.84 -1.89
CA GLY A 142 20.93 -9.41 -1.60
C GLY A 142 20.68 -9.19 -0.11
N HIS A 143 21.26 -8.16 0.48
CA HIS A 143 21.04 -7.81 1.89
C HIS A 143 20.37 -6.46 2.02
N ILE A 144 19.37 -6.39 2.91
CA ILE A 144 18.64 -5.18 3.27
C ILE A 144 18.80 -4.97 4.76
N ARG A 145 19.46 -3.85 5.15
CA ARG A 145 19.87 -3.56 6.52
C ARG A 145 19.26 -2.28 7.05
N GLU A 146 18.56 -1.55 6.21
CA GLU A 146 17.93 -0.28 6.53
C GLU A 146 16.41 -0.39 6.42
N ASP A 147 15.70 0.50 7.09
CA ASP A 147 14.28 0.68 6.88
C ASP A 147 14.06 1.23 5.48
N HIS A 148 13.17 0.63 4.70
CA HIS A 148 12.90 1.09 3.35
C HIS A 148 11.64 1.95 3.25
N ASP A 149 11.53 2.66 2.14
CA ASP A 149 10.36 3.47 1.80
C ASP A 149 9.09 2.63 1.82
N ARG A 150 7.95 3.26 2.02
CA ARG A 150 6.66 2.63 1.83
C ARG A 150 6.35 2.57 0.34
N LEU A 151 5.86 1.44 -0.12
CA LEU A 151 5.49 1.20 -1.51
C LEU A 151 4.02 0.81 -1.61
N TYR A 152 3.33 1.40 -2.57
CA TYR A 152 1.95 1.06 -2.91
C TYR A 152 1.85 0.84 -4.41
N HIS A 153 0.95 -0.05 -4.79
CA HIS A 153 0.65 -0.37 -6.17
C HIS A 153 -0.84 -0.26 -6.43
N GLY A 154 -1.22 0.26 -7.60
CA GLY A 154 -2.60 0.29 -8.05
C GLY A 154 -2.71 -0.03 -9.53
N TYR A 155 -3.72 -0.84 -9.90
CA TYR A 155 -4.01 -1.15 -11.29
C TYR A 155 -5.52 -1.16 -11.52
N LEU A 156 -5.94 -0.42 -12.54
CA LEU A 156 -7.34 -0.28 -12.93
C LEU A 156 -7.45 -0.42 -14.46
N PRO A 157 -7.80 -1.63 -14.96
CA PRO A 157 -7.81 -1.90 -16.39
C PRO A 157 -9.05 -1.37 -17.10
N ASN A 158 -8.93 -1.19 -18.43
CA ASN A 158 -10.03 -0.97 -19.37
C ASN A 158 -10.93 0.22 -19.03
N GLN A 159 -10.37 1.36 -18.67
CA GLN A 159 -11.14 2.57 -18.37
C GLN A 159 -11.44 3.35 -19.66
N THR A 160 -12.72 3.67 -19.89
CA THR A 160 -13.15 4.46 -21.03
C THR A 160 -13.09 5.94 -20.68
N PHE A 161 -12.27 6.68 -21.41
CA PHE A 161 -12.15 8.13 -21.37
C PHE A 161 -13.06 8.66 -22.49
N GLY A 162 -14.24 9.18 -22.10
CA GLY A 162 -15.28 9.61 -23.05
C GLY A 162 -14.91 10.93 -23.72
N ASP A 163 -15.58 11.21 -24.83
CA ASP A 163 -15.43 12.42 -25.64
C ASP A 163 -16.55 13.45 -25.42
N THR A 164 -17.50 13.14 -24.57
CA THR A 164 -18.61 14.02 -24.24
C THR A 164 -18.17 15.03 -23.18
N GLU A 165 -18.61 16.30 -23.36
CA GLU A 165 -18.39 17.34 -22.36
C GLU A 165 -18.67 16.89 -20.93
N GLY A 166 -17.76 17.22 -20.02
CA GLY A 166 -17.90 16.92 -18.60
C GLY A 166 -16.61 16.48 -17.90
N ILE A 167 -16.78 16.10 -16.64
CA ILE A 167 -15.67 15.66 -15.79
C ILE A 167 -15.78 14.15 -15.55
N TYR A 168 -14.81 13.42 -16.04
CA TYR A 168 -14.67 11.97 -15.79
C TYR A 168 -13.70 11.75 -14.64
N THR A 169 -14.14 11.00 -13.64
CA THR A 169 -13.31 10.70 -12.48
C THR A 169 -13.11 9.20 -12.34
N TYR A 170 -11.86 8.76 -12.31
CA TYR A 170 -11.46 7.37 -12.10
C TYR A 170 -10.84 7.22 -10.71
N VAL A 171 -11.05 6.09 -10.05
CA VAL A 171 -10.51 5.82 -8.72
C VAL A 171 -9.64 4.58 -8.80
N VAL A 172 -8.32 4.75 -8.64
CA VAL A 172 -7.35 3.66 -8.62
C VAL A 172 -7.24 3.12 -7.19
N PRO A 173 -7.62 1.84 -6.94
CA PRO A 173 -7.43 1.22 -5.64
C PRO A 173 -5.95 0.91 -5.45
N LEU A 174 -5.44 1.14 -4.23
CA LEU A 174 -4.05 0.90 -3.88
C LEU A 174 -3.91 -0.26 -2.88
N VAL A 175 -2.85 -1.05 -3.06
CA VAL A 175 -2.39 -2.07 -2.14
C VAL A 175 -1.00 -1.70 -1.64
N LYS A 176 -0.75 -1.83 -0.34
CA LYS A 176 0.55 -1.58 0.26
C LYS A 176 1.47 -2.78 0.08
N ASN A 177 2.65 -2.56 -0.45
CA ASN A 177 3.64 -3.58 -0.78
C ASN A 177 4.81 -3.63 0.21
N THR A 178 4.65 -3.06 1.40
CA THR A 178 5.68 -3.08 2.45
C THR A 178 5.06 -3.43 3.79
N ASN A 179 5.79 -4.22 4.58
CA ASN A 179 5.31 -4.73 5.87
C ASN A 179 6.35 -4.48 6.96
N ASN A 180 5.88 -4.10 8.13
CA ASN A 180 6.69 -3.94 9.33
C ASN A 180 6.62 -5.22 10.19
N VAL A 181 7.77 -5.76 10.55
CA VAL A 181 7.87 -6.91 11.44
C VAL A 181 8.62 -6.47 12.69
N ARG A 182 7.91 -6.43 13.81
CA ARG A 182 8.47 -6.13 15.12
C ARG A 182 8.58 -7.40 15.94
N VAL A 183 9.77 -7.70 16.40
CA VAL A 183 10.06 -8.89 17.22
C VAL A 183 10.47 -8.46 18.61
N VAL A 184 9.81 -8.99 19.64
CA VAL A 184 10.12 -8.74 21.03
C VAL A 184 10.56 -10.05 21.66
N LEU A 185 11.83 -10.18 22.00
CA LEU A 185 12.34 -11.28 22.82
C LEU A 185 12.26 -10.85 24.28
N GLN A 186 11.49 -11.57 25.09
CA GLN A 186 11.34 -11.29 26.51
C GLN A 186 12.02 -12.38 27.33
N GLN A 187 12.72 -11.97 28.39
CA GLN A 187 13.29 -12.85 29.38
C GLN A 187 12.66 -12.59 30.75
N THR A 188 12.07 -13.64 31.34
CA THR A 188 11.35 -13.55 32.60
C THR A 188 12.19 -13.96 33.82
N SER A 189 13.38 -14.52 33.63
CA SER A 189 14.30 -14.92 34.72
C SER A 189 15.03 -13.76 35.41
N GLY A 190 14.81 -12.51 34.94
CA GLY A 190 15.57 -11.36 35.40
C GLY A 190 16.92 -11.15 34.72
N GLU A 191 17.37 -12.08 33.89
CA GLU A 191 18.60 -11.94 33.12
C GLU A 191 18.47 -10.84 32.07
N ARG A 192 19.48 -9.97 31.99
CA ARG A 192 19.52 -8.90 31.00
C ARG A 192 19.84 -9.45 29.62
N LEU A 193 19.08 -8.99 28.64
CA LEU A 193 19.31 -9.31 27.23
C LEU A 193 20.08 -8.16 26.56
N ASP A 194 21.27 -8.48 26.02
CA ASP A 194 22.00 -7.55 25.15
C ASP A 194 21.51 -7.67 23.71
N LYS A 195 21.08 -6.55 23.13
CA LYS A 195 20.66 -6.47 21.72
C LYS A 195 21.73 -6.96 20.73
N LYS A 196 23.02 -6.88 21.07
CA LYS A 196 24.13 -7.31 20.22
C LYS A 196 24.23 -8.84 20.14
N ARG A 197 23.74 -9.53 21.16
CA ARG A 197 23.74 -10.99 21.23
C ARG A 197 22.84 -11.63 20.18
N PHE A 198 21.82 -10.91 19.70
CA PHE A 198 20.83 -11.50 18.79
C PHE A 198 20.90 -10.89 17.40
N SER A 199 20.81 -11.74 16.38
CA SER A 199 20.57 -11.36 15.00
C SER A 199 19.19 -11.83 14.55
N PHE A 200 18.50 -10.95 13.80
CA PHE A 200 17.16 -11.17 13.28
C PHE A 200 17.23 -11.10 11.76
N ARG A 201 16.71 -12.12 11.08
CA ARG A 201 16.79 -12.25 9.63
C ARG A 201 15.50 -12.82 9.05
N ILE A 202 15.12 -12.36 7.87
CA ILE A 202 14.04 -12.91 7.09
C ILE A 202 14.54 -13.09 5.66
N PRO A 203 14.98 -14.30 5.24
CA PRO A 203 15.27 -14.60 3.85
C PRO A 203 13.96 -14.66 3.05
N ALA A 204 13.98 -14.17 1.82
CA ALA A 204 12.83 -14.09 0.93
C ALA A 204 13.25 -14.05 -0.54
N GLU A 205 12.28 -14.22 -1.45
CA GLU A 205 12.42 -14.07 -2.90
C GLU A 205 11.31 -13.12 -3.40
N ASN A 206 11.17 -11.95 -2.76
CA ASN A 206 10.11 -10.97 -3.02
C ASN A 206 10.64 -9.58 -3.35
N GLY A 207 11.88 -9.50 -3.85
CA GLY A 207 12.54 -8.24 -4.15
C GLY A 207 12.14 -7.62 -5.49
N ARG A 208 11.33 -8.30 -6.32
CA ARG A 208 10.93 -7.79 -7.63
C ARG A 208 9.47 -8.09 -7.93
N MET A 209 8.74 -7.06 -8.36
CA MET A 209 7.31 -7.13 -8.68
C MET A 209 7.07 -6.62 -10.09
N ASP A 210 6.10 -7.18 -10.80
CA ASP A 210 5.70 -6.70 -12.10
C ASP A 210 4.55 -5.68 -12.04
N TRP A 211 4.09 -5.26 -13.20
CA TRP A 211 3.06 -4.24 -13.36
C TRP A 211 1.67 -4.66 -12.82
N ASP A 212 1.38 -5.95 -12.67
CA ASP A 212 0.14 -6.47 -12.07
C ASP A 212 0.35 -6.93 -10.61
N ASN A 213 1.45 -6.47 -10.02
CA ASN A 213 1.78 -6.71 -8.61
C ASN A 213 2.11 -8.17 -8.27
N GLN A 214 2.49 -8.98 -9.26
CA GLN A 214 2.96 -10.34 -9.03
C GLN A 214 4.47 -10.36 -8.80
N LEU A 215 4.94 -11.32 -8.01
CA LEU A 215 6.37 -11.50 -7.80
C LEU A 215 7.02 -12.08 -9.06
N LEU A 216 8.10 -11.46 -9.47
CA LEU A 216 8.97 -11.96 -10.54
C LEU A 216 10.12 -12.79 -9.95
N PRO A 217 10.66 -13.76 -10.71
CA PRO A 217 11.91 -14.42 -10.34
C PRO A 217 13.00 -13.39 -10.07
N ASP A 218 13.69 -13.52 -8.97
CA ASP A 218 14.72 -12.58 -8.52
C ASP A 218 15.78 -13.32 -7.70
N GLU A 219 16.92 -12.66 -7.46
CA GLU A 219 17.92 -13.14 -6.52
C GLU A 219 17.35 -13.17 -5.10
N PRO A 220 17.72 -14.18 -4.28
CA PRO A 220 17.32 -14.21 -2.89
C PRO A 220 17.72 -12.93 -2.16
N VAL A 221 16.85 -12.43 -1.30
CA VAL A 221 17.11 -11.30 -0.43
C VAL A 221 17.02 -11.70 1.04
N THR A 222 17.83 -11.09 1.89
CA THR A 222 17.74 -11.25 3.34
C THR A 222 17.50 -9.90 3.99
N TYR A 223 16.35 -9.76 4.61
CA TYR A 223 16.03 -8.62 5.45
C TYR A 223 16.67 -8.79 6.82
N HIS A 224 17.38 -7.77 7.30
CA HIS A 224 17.98 -7.72 8.64
C HIS A 224 17.23 -6.72 9.50
N ALA A 225 17.30 -6.88 10.83
CA ALA A 225 16.80 -5.85 11.71
C ALA A 225 17.59 -4.56 11.52
N TRP A 226 16.88 -3.51 11.06
CA TRP A 226 17.44 -2.18 10.89
C TRP A 226 17.48 -1.41 12.21
N HIS A 227 16.59 -1.74 13.16
CA HIS A 227 16.62 -1.20 14.51
C HIS A 227 16.62 -2.30 15.56
N LYS A 228 17.44 -2.15 16.59
CA LYS A 228 17.45 -3.02 17.78
C LYS A 228 17.65 -2.21 19.03
N GLN A 229 16.86 -2.50 20.07
CA GLN A 229 17.02 -1.90 21.38
C GLN A 229 16.85 -2.93 22.50
N SER A 230 17.57 -2.73 23.62
CA SER A 230 17.31 -3.45 24.87
C SER A 230 16.38 -2.63 25.73
N ALA A 231 15.40 -3.26 26.36
CA ALA A 231 14.43 -2.64 27.24
C ALA A 231 14.28 -3.45 28.53
N THR A 232 13.97 -2.75 29.62
CA THR A 232 13.65 -3.38 30.91
C THR A 232 12.40 -2.71 31.46
N ALA A 233 11.40 -3.52 31.85
CA ALA A 233 10.20 -3.06 32.52
C ALA A 233 10.10 -3.76 33.88
N GLY A 234 9.89 -2.95 34.94
CA GLY A 234 9.58 -3.49 36.27
C GLY A 234 8.08 -3.54 36.47
N THR A 235 7.59 -4.64 37.09
CA THR A 235 6.19 -4.78 37.47
C THR A 235 6.13 -5.05 38.96
N ALA A 236 5.41 -4.22 39.74
CA ALA A 236 5.05 -4.51 41.12
C ALA A 236 3.93 -5.54 41.16
N LEU A 237 4.04 -6.55 41.99
CA LEU A 237 2.97 -7.53 42.19
C LEU A 237 1.96 -6.94 43.18
N PRO A 238 0.64 -6.98 42.88
CA PRO A 238 -0.42 -6.38 43.76
C PRO A 238 -0.39 -6.89 45.18
N ASP A 239 -0.10 -8.18 45.38
CA ASP A 239 -0.08 -8.83 46.68
C ASP A 239 1.29 -8.83 47.38
N LEU A 240 2.32 -8.34 46.71
CA LEU A 240 3.72 -8.27 47.19
C LEU A 240 4.36 -6.98 46.66
N PRO A 241 3.98 -5.82 47.23
CA PRO A 241 4.42 -4.51 46.69
C PRO A 241 5.94 -4.30 46.69
N ASP A 242 6.68 -5.02 47.54
CA ASP A 242 8.15 -4.98 47.58
C ASP A 242 8.81 -5.94 46.59
N ALA A 243 8.06 -6.84 45.94
CA ALA A 243 8.56 -7.76 44.93
C ALA A 243 8.39 -7.16 43.54
N VAL A 244 9.45 -6.57 43.02
CA VAL A 244 9.50 -6.07 41.64
C VAL A 244 10.01 -7.19 40.75
N THR A 245 9.16 -7.67 39.86
CA THR A 245 9.56 -8.58 38.78
C THR A 245 10.00 -7.74 37.59
N SER A 246 11.26 -7.83 37.20
CA SER A 246 11.74 -7.17 35.99
C SER A 246 11.62 -8.09 34.79
N VAL A 247 11.05 -7.58 33.70
CA VAL A 247 11.06 -8.20 32.39
C VAL A 247 12.10 -7.49 31.55
N ASN A 248 13.09 -8.24 31.08
CA ASN A 248 14.10 -7.75 30.15
C ASN A 248 13.70 -8.17 28.73
N ALA A 249 13.88 -7.27 27.77
CA ALA A 249 13.52 -7.52 26.39
C ALA A 249 14.56 -6.98 25.42
N VAL A 250 14.67 -7.64 24.28
CA VAL A 250 15.27 -7.09 23.05
C VAL A 250 14.15 -6.90 22.04
N ILE A 251 14.04 -5.69 21.52
CA ILE A 251 13.08 -5.31 20.48
C ILE A 251 13.87 -5.13 19.19
N ALA A 252 13.42 -5.76 18.11
CA ALA A 252 13.98 -5.63 16.78
C ALA A 252 12.90 -5.28 15.77
N GLU A 253 13.23 -4.42 14.82
CA GLU A 253 12.33 -3.99 13.75
C GLU A 253 12.95 -4.30 12.39
N LEU A 254 12.15 -4.92 11.52
CA LEU A 254 12.48 -5.28 10.15
C LEU A 254 11.38 -4.74 9.24
N THR A 255 11.74 -4.32 8.03
CA THR A 255 10.77 -3.99 7.00
C THR A 255 10.97 -4.94 5.83
N THR A 256 9.88 -5.51 5.31
CA THR A 256 9.92 -6.43 4.16
C THR A 256 9.09 -5.89 3.00
N ALA A 257 9.40 -6.30 1.78
CA ALA A 257 8.50 -6.13 0.65
C ALA A 257 7.26 -7.03 0.80
N ARG A 258 6.35 -6.97 -0.16
CA ARG A 258 5.05 -7.63 -0.15
C ARG A 258 5.13 -9.10 0.27
N LEU A 259 4.26 -9.50 1.19
CA LEU A 259 4.04 -10.90 1.54
C LEU A 259 3.01 -11.49 0.59
N MET A 260 3.31 -12.66 0.04
CA MET A 260 2.36 -13.34 -0.84
C MET A 260 2.08 -14.75 -0.35
N VAL A 261 0.81 -15.13 -0.43
CA VAL A 261 0.43 -16.54 -0.40
C VAL A 261 1.09 -17.18 -1.60
N ARG A 262 1.98 -18.12 -1.36
CA ARG A 262 2.52 -18.91 -2.45
C ARG A 262 1.42 -19.82 -2.96
N ASP A 263 0.87 -19.46 -4.10
CA ASP A 263 -0.10 -20.29 -4.78
C ASP A 263 0.58 -21.63 -5.11
N LYS A 264 -0.07 -22.72 -4.71
CA LYS A 264 0.31 -24.09 -5.08
C LYS A 264 0.31 -24.30 -6.60
N SER A 265 -0.16 -23.30 -7.34
CA SER A 265 -0.26 -23.26 -8.80
C SER A 265 0.56 -22.16 -9.45
N ALA A 266 1.63 -21.64 -8.84
CA ALA A 266 2.54 -20.73 -9.52
C ALA A 266 3.13 -21.41 -10.76
N THR A 267 2.32 -21.42 -11.80
CA THR A 267 2.73 -21.69 -13.18
C THR A 267 3.76 -20.61 -13.52
N VAL A 268 5.01 -20.99 -13.59
CA VAL A 268 6.01 -20.20 -14.29
C VAL A 268 5.40 -19.92 -15.65
N ARG A 269 4.99 -18.68 -15.91
CA ARG A 269 4.59 -18.27 -17.25
C ARG A 269 5.83 -18.38 -18.11
N SER A 270 5.93 -19.53 -18.77
CA SER A 270 6.91 -19.71 -19.85
C SER A 270 6.55 -18.74 -20.95
N GLU A 271 7.46 -17.88 -21.34
CA GLU A 271 7.31 -16.94 -22.46
C GLU A 271 7.19 -17.63 -23.82
N THR A 272 7.25 -18.95 -23.87
CA THR A 272 7.08 -19.76 -25.07
C THR A 272 5.73 -20.49 -25.03
N GLY A 273 4.83 -20.07 -25.91
CA GLY A 273 3.44 -20.53 -26.05
C GLY A 273 3.24 -21.99 -26.46
N THR A 274 3.84 -22.93 -25.76
CA THR A 274 3.55 -24.36 -25.85
C THR A 274 2.98 -24.80 -24.51
N ASN A 275 1.86 -25.55 -24.55
CA ASN A 275 1.12 -26.03 -23.39
C ASN A 275 2.05 -26.43 -22.24
N PRO A 276 1.85 -25.84 -21.04
CA PRO A 276 2.69 -26.20 -19.89
C PRO A 276 2.38 -27.67 -19.50
N PRO A 277 3.41 -28.45 -19.14
CA PRO A 277 3.17 -29.73 -18.48
C PRO A 277 2.41 -29.44 -17.18
N GLN A 278 1.40 -30.26 -16.88
CA GLN A 278 0.74 -30.25 -15.58
C GLN A 278 1.77 -30.65 -14.52
N LEU A 279 2.44 -29.65 -13.94
CA LEU A 279 3.26 -29.85 -12.76
C LEU A 279 2.30 -30.00 -11.58
N GLN A 280 2.40 -31.13 -10.90
CA GLN A 280 1.75 -31.32 -9.60
C GLN A 280 2.28 -30.22 -8.65
N PRO A 281 1.46 -29.72 -7.73
CA PRO A 281 1.90 -28.70 -6.78
C PRO A 281 2.99 -29.30 -5.91
N GLU A 282 4.24 -29.02 -6.25
CA GLU A 282 5.39 -29.33 -5.41
C GLU A 282 5.35 -28.35 -4.24
N GLU A 283 5.17 -28.85 -3.03
CA GLU A 283 5.40 -28.03 -1.83
C GLU A 283 6.83 -27.49 -1.91
N LEU A 284 6.94 -26.17 -1.86
CA LEU A 284 8.27 -25.54 -1.83
C LEU A 284 9.08 -26.11 -0.68
N PRO A 285 10.36 -26.43 -0.91
CA PRO A 285 11.26 -26.84 0.17
C PRO A 285 11.15 -25.86 1.33
N GLU A 286 11.09 -26.36 2.56
CA GLU A 286 11.03 -25.55 3.79
C GLU A 286 12.09 -24.41 3.81
N GLU A 287 13.20 -24.62 3.15
CA GLU A 287 14.32 -23.68 3.02
C GLU A 287 13.98 -22.43 2.19
N ARG A 288 12.97 -22.50 1.30
CA ARG A 288 12.50 -21.37 0.48
C ARG A 288 11.32 -20.60 1.07
N LYS A 289 10.77 -21.06 2.18
CA LYS A 289 9.72 -20.34 2.89
C LYS A 289 10.30 -19.09 3.55
N MET A 290 9.61 -17.98 3.46
CA MET A 290 9.96 -16.76 4.17
C MET A 290 9.92 -17.00 5.68
N ARG A 291 11.06 -17.15 6.33
CA ARG A 291 11.18 -17.50 7.74
C ARG A 291 11.82 -16.38 8.54
N LEU A 292 11.13 -15.90 9.56
CA LEU A 292 11.78 -15.10 10.59
C LEU A 292 12.69 -16.01 11.42
N THR A 293 13.99 -15.74 11.41
CA THR A 293 15.00 -16.47 12.18
C THR A 293 15.69 -15.54 13.16
N VAL A 294 15.72 -15.94 14.42
CA VAL A 294 16.48 -15.27 15.47
C VAL A 294 17.63 -16.21 15.91
N ARG A 295 18.83 -15.69 15.87
CA ARG A 295 20.05 -16.43 16.23
C ARG A 295 20.75 -15.75 17.39
N ASP A 296 21.22 -16.56 18.34
CA ASP A 296 22.14 -16.14 19.39
C ASP A 296 23.56 -16.12 18.79
N ASN A 297 24.17 -14.96 18.73
CA ASN A 297 25.48 -14.76 18.11
C ASN A 297 26.63 -15.35 18.96
N ASP A 298 26.46 -15.43 20.29
CA ASP A 298 27.48 -15.95 21.19
C ASP A 298 27.60 -17.47 21.09
N THR A 299 26.47 -18.15 20.96
CA THR A 299 26.43 -19.61 20.87
C THR A 299 26.32 -20.15 19.45
N GLY A 300 25.97 -19.28 18.51
CA GLY A 300 25.67 -19.63 17.12
C GLY A 300 24.36 -20.41 16.94
N LYS A 301 23.56 -20.60 17.99
CA LYS A 301 22.32 -21.37 17.93
C LYS A 301 21.13 -20.54 17.45
N THR A 302 20.22 -21.20 16.75
CA THR A 302 18.92 -20.61 16.42
C THR A 302 18.03 -20.66 17.66
N VAL A 303 17.55 -19.48 18.08
CA VAL A 303 16.62 -19.31 19.19
C VAL A 303 15.18 -19.50 18.72
N LEU A 304 14.86 -18.96 17.54
CA LEU A 304 13.52 -18.99 16.96
C LEU A 304 13.62 -19.09 15.44
N SER A 305 12.76 -19.89 14.83
CA SER A 305 12.60 -19.96 13.37
C SER A 305 11.15 -20.25 13.04
N ILE A 306 10.43 -19.26 12.45
CA ILE A 306 9.02 -19.37 12.13
C ILE A 306 8.74 -18.99 10.67
N PRO A 307 7.88 -19.73 9.95
CA PRO A 307 7.40 -19.33 8.63
C PRO A 307 6.42 -18.16 8.80
N LEU A 308 6.83 -16.96 8.41
CA LEU A 308 6.12 -15.71 8.72
C LEU A 308 4.71 -15.67 8.10
N VAL A 309 4.59 -16.06 6.83
CA VAL A 309 3.30 -16.05 6.11
C VAL A 309 2.34 -17.08 6.72
N ASP A 310 2.80 -18.30 6.95
CA ASP A 310 1.96 -19.37 7.51
C ASP A 310 1.41 -18.97 8.89
N TYR A 311 2.26 -18.35 9.71
CA TYR A 311 1.83 -17.87 11.03
C TYR A 311 0.87 -16.68 10.95
N ALA A 312 1.04 -15.79 9.98
CA ALA A 312 0.08 -14.72 9.75
C ALA A 312 -1.30 -15.29 9.36
N LEU A 313 -1.32 -16.29 8.49
CA LEU A 313 -2.57 -16.95 8.05
C LEU A 313 -3.26 -17.76 9.14
N LEU A 314 -2.53 -18.28 10.14
CA LEU A 314 -3.18 -18.89 11.32
C LEU A 314 -4.05 -17.90 12.07
N VAL A 315 -3.61 -16.64 12.20
CA VAL A 315 -4.40 -15.58 12.83
C VAL A 315 -5.67 -15.29 12.01
N LYS A 316 -5.56 -15.24 10.67
CA LYS A 316 -6.71 -15.09 9.77
C LYS A 316 -7.77 -16.16 10.04
N GLY A 317 -7.35 -17.43 10.14
CA GLY A 317 -8.25 -18.57 10.24
C GLY A 317 -9.26 -18.48 11.39
N GLU A 318 -8.94 -17.76 12.47
CA GLU A 318 -9.87 -17.56 13.60
C GLU A 318 -10.85 -16.41 13.40
N TYR A 319 -10.43 -15.33 12.76
CA TYR A 319 -11.10 -14.03 12.85
C TYR A 319 -11.65 -13.50 11.52
N ARG A 320 -11.15 -14.01 10.39
CA ARG A 320 -11.51 -13.54 9.03
C ARG A 320 -11.65 -14.70 8.06
N ARG A 321 -12.49 -15.67 8.40
CA ARG A 321 -12.69 -16.88 7.59
C ARG A 321 -13.26 -16.63 6.19
N ASP A 322 -14.01 -15.55 6.04
CA ASP A 322 -14.65 -15.09 4.82
C ASP A 322 -13.72 -14.31 3.88
N MET A 323 -12.57 -13.85 4.38
CA MET A 323 -11.60 -13.10 3.59
C MET A 323 -10.65 -14.05 2.87
N ASP A 324 -10.27 -13.74 1.63
CA ASP A 324 -9.20 -14.43 0.92
C ASP A 324 -7.86 -14.32 1.66
N GLU A 325 -6.97 -15.29 1.49
CA GLU A 325 -5.68 -15.32 2.20
C GLU A 325 -4.76 -14.20 1.74
N GLN A 326 -4.72 -13.93 0.44
CA GLN A 326 -3.91 -12.83 -0.10
C GLN A 326 -4.48 -11.48 0.30
N GLU A 327 -5.81 -11.31 0.24
CA GLU A 327 -6.47 -10.09 0.70
C GLU A 327 -6.15 -9.81 2.17
N PHE A 328 -6.11 -10.86 3.00
CA PHE A 328 -5.73 -10.70 4.40
C PHE A 328 -4.29 -10.20 4.56
N LEU A 329 -3.34 -10.76 3.83
CA LEU A 329 -1.94 -10.30 3.85
C LEU A 329 -1.80 -8.88 3.29
N ASP A 330 -2.53 -8.55 2.23
CA ASP A 330 -2.50 -7.22 1.60
C ASP A 330 -3.12 -6.13 2.50
N ARG A 331 -4.04 -6.50 3.39
CA ARG A 331 -4.61 -5.58 4.38
C ARG A 331 -3.77 -5.42 5.63
N MET A 332 -2.86 -6.37 5.86
CA MET A 332 -1.96 -6.36 7.00
C MET A 332 -0.61 -5.78 6.62
N ASP A 333 -0.15 -4.83 7.38
CA ASP A 333 1.16 -4.20 7.19
C ASP A 333 2.02 -4.17 8.46
N GLU A 334 1.48 -4.64 9.61
CA GLU A 334 2.18 -4.68 10.90
C GLU A 334 2.06 -6.04 11.57
N TYR A 335 3.21 -6.64 11.86
CA TYR A 335 3.35 -7.93 12.53
C TYR A 335 4.13 -7.77 13.83
N ASN A 336 3.48 -7.92 14.98
CA ASN A 336 4.12 -7.87 16.28
C ASN A 336 4.27 -9.28 16.86
N ILE A 337 5.50 -9.76 16.92
CA ILE A 337 5.84 -11.11 17.38
C ILE A 337 6.53 -11.01 18.73
N VAL A 338 5.92 -11.58 19.76
CA VAL A 338 6.49 -11.64 21.12
C VAL A 338 6.91 -13.07 21.42
N CYS A 339 8.17 -13.26 21.73
CA CYS A 339 8.75 -14.54 22.11
C CYS A 339 9.27 -14.46 23.54
N VAL A 340 8.81 -15.34 24.40
CA VAL A 340 9.26 -15.46 25.79
C VAL A 340 10.34 -16.53 25.88
N LEU A 341 11.50 -16.14 26.42
CA LEU A 341 12.64 -17.00 26.65
C LEU A 341 12.67 -17.46 28.11
N GLY A 342 12.91 -18.72 28.30
CA GLY A 342 13.18 -19.33 29.61
C GLY A 342 14.67 -19.48 29.88
N GLU A 343 14.99 -20.32 30.84
CA GLU A 343 16.39 -20.66 31.18
C GLU A 343 17.12 -21.27 29.98
N GLY A 344 18.41 -20.94 29.85
CA GLY A 344 19.23 -21.38 28.72
C GLY A 344 18.83 -20.86 27.37
N MET A 345 18.10 -19.73 27.30
CA MET A 345 17.66 -19.06 26.08
C MET A 345 16.78 -19.93 25.17
N ARG A 346 16.05 -20.88 25.72
CA ARG A 346 15.04 -21.64 25.00
C ARG A 346 13.75 -20.85 24.99
N TRP A 347 13.06 -20.82 23.86
CA TRP A 347 11.73 -20.20 23.81
C TRP A 347 10.71 -21.06 24.57
N VAL A 348 9.88 -20.42 25.38
CA VAL A 348 8.84 -21.04 26.22
C VAL A 348 7.46 -20.79 25.62
N SER A 349 7.22 -19.58 25.23
CA SER A 349 5.97 -19.20 24.57
C SER A 349 6.23 -18.15 23.50
N MET A 350 5.36 -18.12 22.51
CA MET A 350 5.37 -17.13 21.44
C MET A 350 3.95 -16.64 21.20
N SER A 351 3.82 -15.36 20.88
CA SER A 351 2.56 -14.80 20.43
C SER A 351 2.77 -13.89 19.24
N ILE A 352 1.84 -13.90 18.30
CA ILE A 352 1.74 -12.89 17.26
C ILE A 352 0.53 -12.04 17.57
N ASN A 353 0.74 -10.75 17.63
CA ASN A 353 -0.29 -9.75 17.80
C ASN A 353 -0.43 -8.98 16.49
N ILE A 354 -1.66 -8.95 15.98
CA ILE A 354 -2.02 -8.22 14.78
C ILE A 354 -3.15 -7.29 15.18
N HIS A 355 -2.84 -6.02 15.36
CA HIS A 355 -3.71 -5.04 15.98
C HIS A 355 -4.22 -5.54 17.37
N SER A 356 -5.52 -5.71 17.53
CA SER A 356 -6.14 -6.27 18.76
C SER A 356 -6.14 -7.80 18.82
N TRP A 357 -5.67 -8.49 17.78
CA TRP A 357 -5.72 -9.94 17.67
C TRP A 357 -4.44 -10.56 18.23
N LYS A 358 -4.56 -11.60 19.03
CA LYS A 358 -3.44 -12.27 19.67
C LYS A 358 -3.59 -13.78 19.56
N MET A 359 -2.59 -14.44 18.96
CA MET A 359 -2.42 -15.88 19.00
C MET A 359 -1.19 -16.24 19.84
N VAL A 360 -1.32 -17.23 20.70
CA VAL A 360 -0.26 -17.63 21.64
C VAL A 360 0.06 -19.10 21.45
N TRP A 361 1.34 -19.43 21.25
CA TRP A 361 1.87 -20.78 21.27
C TRP A 361 2.71 -20.98 22.52
N GLN A 362 2.58 -22.14 23.15
CA GLN A 362 3.38 -22.52 24.31
C GLN A 362 4.20 -23.77 23.97
N ASN A 363 5.48 -23.72 24.31
CA ASN A 363 6.32 -24.89 24.25
C ASN A 363 6.13 -25.69 25.54
N THR A 364 5.28 -26.71 25.49
CA THR A 364 4.99 -27.60 26.62
C THR A 364 6.07 -28.67 26.80
N GLY A 365 7.33 -28.37 26.49
CA GLY A 365 8.49 -29.25 26.53
C GLY A 365 8.24 -30.65 27.13
N ILE A 366 8.00 -31.62 26.27
CA ILE A 366 8.07 -33.06 26.61
C ILE A 366 9.46 -33.53 26.28
#